data_3a2dcdf4df667945ba5599a07c073d64
#
_entry.id   3a2dcdf4df667945ba5599a07c073d64
#
_cell.length_a   1.000
_cell.length_b   1.000
_cell.length_c   1.000
_cell.angle_alpha   90.00
_cell.angle_beta   90.00
_cell.angle_gamma   90.00
#
_symmetry.space_group_name_H-M   'P 1'
#
loop_
_entity.id
_entity.type
_entity.pdbx_description
1 polymer ?
#
loop_
_entity_poly.entity_id
_entity_poly.type
_entity_poly.pdbx_seq_one_letter_code
_entity_poly.pdbx_strand_id
1 'polypeptide(L)'
;MLANYNNKQKVKWENKLEMRLGYQSSKGDSVHSLKTSDDLIRYTSKLGLQASRKWYYTIQMVAQTQFAHGYKSNDKKVYSDFFSPFNLNISVGMDYSVDWLNHKLKGSAHLAPLAFNWKYVGREDLATRYGLKEGQHGMTDYGSECTFDLTWQVMENLKWKTRLWGYTTYKRAEIEWENTITFQFNRYISSNIFLYPRFDDGAQRKDDQSYWQFKEFMSIGFAYSF
;
A
#
# COMPACT_ATOMS: atom_id res chain seq x y z
N MET A 1 2.05 11.37 8.28
CA MET A 1 1.26 12.47 8.87
C MET A 1 -0.18 12.01 9.00
N LEU A 2 -0.81 12.26 10.13
CA LEU A 2 -2.20 11.90 10.43
C LEU A 2 -2.96 13.18 10.79
N ALA A 3 -4.15 13.36 10.23
CA ALA A 3 -5.07 14.44 10.57
C ALA A 3 -6.48 13.85 10.67
N ASN A 4 -6.99 13.72 11.87
CA ASN A 4 -8.24 13.04 12.13
C ASN A 4 -9.23 13.99 12.80
N TYR A 5 -10.47 13.98 12.34
CA TYR A 5 -11.60 14.65 12.97
C TYR A 5 -12.59 13.59 13.44
N ASN A 6 -13.00 13.69 14.68
CA ASN A 6 -14.03 12.82 15.26
C ASN A 6 -15.05 13.68 16.00
N ASN A 7 -16.21 13.82 15.39
CA ASN A 7 -17.37 14.32 16.12
C ASN A 7 -17.90 13.15 16.95
N LYS A 8 -17.70 13.20 18.27
CA LYS A 8 -18.07 12.15 19.25
C LYS A 8 -19.50 11.59 19.07
N GLN A 9 -20.29 12.17 18.20
CA GLN A 9 -21.68 11.80 17.95
C GLN A 9 -21.89 10.77 16.85
N LYS A 10 -21.23 10.80 15.70
CA LYS A 10 -21.48 9.82 14.61
C LYS A 10 -20.51 9.89 13.43
N VAL A 11 -19.69 10.91 13.30
CA VAL A 11 -18.85 11.15 12.11
C VAL A 11 -17.38 10.99 12.49
N LYS A 12 -16.65 10.21 11.70
CA LYS A 12 -15.20 10.12 11.74
C LYS A 12 -14.63 10.48 10.38
N TRP A 13 -13.62 11.33 10.35
CA TRP A 13 -12.87 11.64 9.15
C TRP A 13 -11.39 11.47 9.43
N GLU A 14 -10.81 10.47 8.81
CA GLU A 14 -9.43 10.07 9.00
C GLU A 14 -8.64 10.38 7.73
N ASN A 15 -7.52 11.06 7.88
CA ASN A 15 -6.61 11.38 6.78
C ASN A 15 -5.22 10.89 7.14
N LYS A 16 -4.60 10.15 6.23
CA LYS A 16 -3.26 9.60 6.39
C LYS A 16 -2.43 9.88 5.14
N LEU A 17 -1.29 10.56 5.33
CA LEU A 17 -0.27 10.70 4.30
C LEU A 17 0.92 9.82 4.68
N GLU A 18 1.26 8.87 3.80
CA GLU A 18 2.48 8.06 3.87
C GLU A 18 3.43 8.50 2.77
N MET A 19 4.66 8.73 3.13
CA MET A 19 5.75 9.02 2.21
C MET A 19 6.93 8.13 2.58
N ARG A 20 7.46 7.41 1.60
CA ARG A 20 8.66 6.59 1.74
C ARG A 20 9.55 6.86 0.54
N LEU A 21 10.83 7.08 0.79
CA LEU A 21 11.84 7.23 -0.24
C LEU A 21 13.14 6.60 0.27
N GLY A 22 13.55 5.56 -0.38
CA GLY A 22 14.77 4.83 -0.09
C GLY A 22 15.61 4.64 -1.33
N TYR A 23 16.91 4.65 -1.17
CA TYR A 23 17.88 4.39 -2.23
C TYR A 23 18.77 3.22 -1.87
N GLN A 24 19.19 2.48 -2.88
CA GLN A 24 20.16 1.40 -2.73
C GLN A 24 21.22 1.46 -3.82
N SER A 25 22.42 1.02 -3.45
CA SER A 25 23.51 0.75 -4.38
C SER A 25 23.76 -0.76 -4.44
N SER A 26 24.01 -1.29 -5.61
CA SER A 26 24.28 -2.72 -5.80
C SER A 26 25.50 -2.89 -6.71
N LYS A 27 26.50 -3.66 -6.25
CA LYS A 27 27.69 -3.98 -7.05
C LYS A 27 27.38 -4.73 -8.34
N GLY A 28 26.23 -5.40 -8.43
CA GLY A 28 25.76 -6.09 -9.63
C GLY A 28 25.06 -5.19 -10.65
N ASP A 29 24.87 -3.91 -10.35
CA ASP A 29 24.29 -2.92 -11.26
C ASP A 29 25.39 -2.05 -11.84
N SER A 30 25.78 -2.32 -13.08
CA SER A 30 26.81 -1.57 -13.79
C SER A 30 26.29 -0.27 -14.43
N VAL A 31 24.97 -0.08 -14.45
CA VAL A 31 24.30 1.06 -15.10
C VAL A 31 23.96 2.15 -14.08
N HIS A 32 23.50 1.75 -12.89
CA HIS A 32 23.05 2.67 -11.86
C HIS A 32 23.89 2.52 -10.58
N SER A 33 24.62 3.55 -10.21
CA SER A 33 25.33 3.63 -8.94
C SER A 33 24.35 3.71 -7.75
N LEU A 34 23.19 4.31 -7.98
CA LEU A 34 22.11 4.48 -7.00
C LEU A 34 20.76 4.34 -7.69
N LYS A 35 19.86 3.55 -7.12
CA LYS A 35 18.48 3.39 -7.58
C LYS A 35 17.50 3.38 -6.42
N THR A 36 16.25 3.71 -6.67
CA THR A 36 15.19 3.67 -5.67
C THR A 36 14.96 2.22 -5.21
N SER A 37 14.94 2.00 -3.90
CA SER A 37 14.60 0.72 -3.26
C SER A 37 13.18 0.70 -2.72
N ASP A 38 12.73 1.83 -2.18
CA ASP A 38 11.36 2.07 -1.72
C ASP A 38 10.95 3.46 -2.15
N ASP A 39 9.80 3.61 -2.80
CA ASP A 39 9.33 4.89 -3.30
C ASP A 39 7.80 4.89 -3.31
N LEU A 40 7.21 5.69 -2.44
CA LEU A 40 5.77 5.72 -2.24
C LEU A 40 5.32 7.10 -1.76
N ILE A 41 4.31 7.63 -2.41
CA ILE A 41 3.41 8.67 -1.88
C ILE A 41 2.02 8.05 -1.85
N ARG A 42 1.43 7.91 -0.68
CA ARG A 42 0.06 7.41 -0.50
C ARG A 42 -0.73 8.34 0.39
N TYR A 43 -1.80 8.89 -0.15
CA TYR A 43 -2.78 9.64 0.62
C TYR A 43 -4.06 8.83 0.75
N THR A 44 -4.51 8.62 1.98
CA THR A 44 -5.77 7.95 2.30
C THR A 44 -6.65 8.92 3.04
N SER A 45 -7.87 9.12 2.54
CA SER A 45 -8.94 9.86 3.21
C SER A 45 -10.14 8.95 3.39
N LYS A 46 -10.64 8.86 4.61
CA LYS A 46 -11.75 7.98 4.98
C LYS A 46 -12.78 8.74 5.80
N LEU A 47 -13.98 8.85 5.27
CA LEU A 47 -15.14 9.43 5.94
C LEU A 47 -16.07 8.32 6.38
N GLY A 48 -16.31 8.21 7.69
CA GLY A 48 -17.16 7.19 8.29
C GLY A 48 -18.35 7.78 9.02
N LEU A 49 -19.51 7.20 8.79
CA LEU A 49 -20.76 7.47 9.52
C LEU A 49 -21.09 6.27 10.41
N GLN A 50 -21.20 6.47 11.71
CA GLN A 50 -21.46 5.37 12.65
C GLN A 50 -22.84 4.74 12.41
N ALA A 51 -22.84 3.46 12.05
CA ALA A 51 -24.06 2.64 11.92
C ALA A 51 -24.38 1.93 13.23
N SER A 52 -23.37 1.43 13.96
CA SER A 52 -23.48 0.82 15.28
C SER A 52 -22.21 1.02 16.10
N ARG A 53 -22.07 0.41 17.29
CA ARG A 53 -20.90 0.60 18.15
C ARG A 53 -19.56 0.34 17.47
N LYS A 54 -19.49 -0.61 16.51
CA LYS A 54 -18.25 -1.03 15.86
C LYS A 54 -18.31 -0.93 14.33
N TRP A 55 -19.47 -0.58 13.75
CA TRP A 55 -19.69 -0.50 12.32
C TRP A 55 -19.89 0.93 11.87
N TYR A 56 -19.27 1.28 10.74
CA TYR A 56 -19.36 2.58 10.09
C TYR A 56 -19.69 2.37 8.61
N TYR A 57 -20.62 3.13 8.07
CA TYR A 57 -20.72 3.34 6.62
C TYR A 57 -19.57 4.23 6.21
N THR A 58 -18.84 3.86 5.18
CA THR A 58 -17.57 4.49 4.88
C THR A 58 -17.45 4.82 3.40
N ILE A 59 -16.94 6.02 3.12
CA ILE A 59 -16.38 6.38 1.82
C ILE A 59 -14.89 6.53 2.02
N GLN A 60 -14.10 5.77 1.25
CA GLN A 60 -12.65 5.81 1.28
C GLN A 60 -12.10 6.27 -0.06
N MET A 61 -11.09 7.11 -0.02
CA MET A 61 -10.29 7.52 -1.18
C MET A 61 -8.82 7.22 -0.88
N VAL A 62 -8.16 6.55 -1.79
CA VAL A 62 -6.71 6.28 -1.76
C VAL A 62 -6.10 6.80 -3.05
N ALA A 63 -5.19 7.76 -2.93
CA ALA A 63 -4.38 8.24 -4.05
C ALA A 63 -2.92 7.81 -3.83
N GLN A 64 -2.32 7.19 -4.82
CA GLN A 64 -0.96 6.64 -4.70
C GLN A 64 -0.12 6.95 -5.94
N THR A 65 1.10 7.38 -5.72
CA THR A 65 2.14 7.57 -6.74
C THR A 65 3.53 7.40 -6.11
N GLN A 66 4.58 7.77 -6.82
CA GLN A 66 5.97 7.79 -6.37
C GLN A 66 6.64 9.14 -6.60
N PHE A 67 7.83 9.34 -6.00
CA PHE A 67 8.58 10.60 -6.11
C PHE A 67 9.51 10.63 -7.33
N ALA A 68 10.20 9.51 -7.58
CA ALA A 68 11.39 9.49 -8.40
C ALA A 68 11.32 8.44 -9.51
N HIS A 69 12.26 8.53 -10.43
CA HIS A 69 12.45 7.51 -11.45
C HIS A 69 12.85 6.17 -10.82
N GLY A 70 12.09 5.14 -11.12
CA GLY A 70 12.43 3.76 -10.79
C GLY A 70 13.16 3.10 -11.95
N TYR A 71 14.17 2.30 -11.65
CA TYR A 71 14.96 1.54 -12.64
C TYR A 71 15.03 0.07 -12.25
N LYS A 72 15.03 -0.83 -13.24
CA LYS A 72 15.45 -2.21 -13.05
C LYS A 72 16.97 -2.30 -13.02
N SER A 73 17.51 -3.35 -12.40
CA SER A 73 18.96 -3.62 -12.43
C SER A 73 19.46 -3.78 -13.86
N ASN A 74 20.58 -3.13 -14.16
CA ASN A 74 21.26 -3.18 -15.48
C ASN A 74 20.38 -2.69 -16.66
N ASP A 75 19.34 -1.90 -16.42
CA ASP A 75 18.46 -1.37 -17.46
C ASP A 75 18.42 0.16 -17.39
N LYS A 76 18.75 0.84 -18.46
CA LYS A 76 18.68 2.31 -18.60
C LYS A 76 17.25 2.84 -18.71
N LYS A 77 16.30 1.95 -19.02
CA LYS A 77 14.91 2.37 -19.21
C LYS A 77 14.25 2.66 -17.87
N VAL A 78 13.58 3.80 -17.81
CA VAL A 78 12.73 4.14 -16.66
C VAL A 78 11.63 3.10 -16.55
N TYR A 79 11.44 2.58 -15.33
CA TYR A 79 10.40 1.59 -15.00
C TYR A 79 9.14 2.26 -14.46
N SER A 80 9.33 3.29 -13.65
CA SER A 80 8.28 4.07 -13.03
C SER A 80 8.76 5.50 -12.81
N ASP A 81 7.82 6.46 -12.73
CA ASP A 81 8.12 7.87 -12.60
C ASP A 81 7.02 8.56 -11.78
N PHE A 82 7.22 9.81 -11.41
CA PHE A 82 6.19 10.64 -10.80
C PHE A 82 4.94 10.66 -11.69
N PHE A 83 3.76 10.38 -11.13
CA PHE A 83 2.50 10.17 -11.86
C PHE A 83 2.56 9.11 -12.99
N SER A 84 3.49 8.15 -12.88
CA SER A 84 3.60 7.04 -13.85
C SER A 84 4.02 5.73 -13.15
N PRO A 85 3.04 5.04 -12.48
CA PRO A 85 1.59 5.29 -12.44
C PRO A 85 1.17 6.23 -11.29
N PHE A 86 0.05 6.89 -11.49
CA PHE A 86 -0.81 7.42 -10.43
C PHE A 86 -2.05 6.54 -10.35
N ASN A 87 -2.36 6.04 -9.15
CA ASN A 87 -3.54 5.23 -8.90
C ASN A 87 -4.48 5.98 -7.94
N LEU A 88 -5.74 6.12 -8.33
CA LEU A 88 -6.81 6.65 -7.51
C LEU A 88 -7.85 5.55 -7.31
N ASN A 89 -8.09 5.20 -6.06
CA ASN A 89 -9.16 4.30 -5.66
C ASN A 89 -10.19 5.07 -4.84
N ILE A 90 -11.47 4.91 -5.17
CA ILE A 90 -12.58 5.43 -4.39
C ILE A 90 -13.53 4.27 -4.12
N SER A 91 -13.83 4.02 -2.86
CA SER A 91 -14.69 2.91 -2.46
C SER A 91 -15.76 3.33 -1.46
N VAL A 92 -16.90 2.68 -1.56
CA VAL A 92 -18.05 2.87 -0.68
C VAL A 92 -18.41 1.53 -0.06
N GLY A 93 -18.46 1.50 1.26
CA GLY A 93 -18.66 0.25 1.98
C GLY A 93 -18.92 0.42 3.47
N MET A 94 -18.48 -0.56 4.22
CA MET A 94 -18.62 -0.60 5.68
C MET A 94 -17.27 -0.91 6.32
N ASP A 95 -16.99 -0.21 7.41
CA ASP A 95 -15.84 -0.47 8.27
C ASP A 95 -16.28 -1.13 9.56
N TYR A 96 -15.51 -2.14 9.96
CA TYR A 96 -15.58 -2.76 11.28
C TYR A 96 -14.27 -2.56 12.02
N SER A 97 -14.32 -2.06 13.25
CA SER A 97 -13.12 -1.82 14.05
C SER A 97 -13.10 -2.72 15.26
N VAL A 98 -11.94 -3.29 15.56
CA VAL A 98 -11.68 -4.13 16.72
C VAL A 98 -10.58 -3.55 17.58
N ASP A 99 -10.76 -3.66 18.88
CA ASP A 99 -9.78 -3.32 19.89
C ASP A 99 -9.89 -4.36 21.00
N TRP A 100 -8.96 -5.30 21.01
CA TRP A 100 -8.96 -6.48 21.86
C TRP A 100 -7.68 -6.58 22.68
N LEU A 101 -7.66 -7.52 23.61
CA LEU A 101 -6.50 -7.85 24.44
C LEU A 101 -5.91 -6.62 25.17
N ASN A 102 -6.78 -5.82 25.81
CA ASN A 102 -6.39 -4.59 26.51
C ASN A 102 -5.57 -3.65 25.61
N HIS A 103 -6.09 -3.35 24.40
CA HIS A 103 -5.46 -2.50 23.38
C HIS A 103 -4.19 -3.06 22.72
N LYS A 104 -3.79 -4.28 23.02
CA LYS A 104 -2.64 -4.93 22.38
C LYS A 104 -2.93 -5.38 20.95
N LEU A 105 -4.20 -5.64 20.61
CA LEU A 105 -4.65 -6.04 19.28
C LEU A 105 -5.68 -5.05 18.77
N LYS A 106 -5.28 -4.27 17.76
CA LYS A 106 -6.15 -3.29 17.08
C LYS A 106 -6.26 -3.65 15.62
N GLY A 107 -7.46 -3.60 15.09
CA GLY A 107 -7.68 -3.89 13.69
C GLY A 107 -8.89 -3.20 13.12
N SER A 108 -8.96 -3.18 11.80
CA SER A 108 -10.11 -2.74 11.04
C SER A 108 -10.29 -3.60 9.80
N ALA A 109 -11.54 -3.81 9.42
CA ALA A 109 -11.92 -4.41 8.16
C ALA A 109 -12.75 -3.38 7.38
N HIS A 110 -12.33 -3.07 6.17
CA HIS A 110 -13.09 -2.28 5.20
C HIS A 110 -13.63 -3.23 4.14
N LEU A 111 -14.95 -3.27 3.96
CA LEU A 111 -15.63 -4.11 2.97
C LEU A 111 -16.42 -3.19 2.05
N ALA A 112 -15.97 -3.03 0.83
CA ALA A 112 -16.57 -2.13 -0.15
C ALA A 112 -17.10 -2.92 -1.36
N PRO A 113 -18.42 -3.13 -1.46
CA PRO A 113 -19.03 -3.77 -2.64
C PRO A 113 -18.93 -2.88 -3.88
N LEU A 114 -18.71 -1.58 -3.72
CA LEU A 114 -18.55 -0.63 -4.80
C LEU A 114 -17.18 0.04 -4.68
N ALA A 115 -16.31 -0.24 -5.63
CA ALA A 115 -14.99 0.37 -5.74
C ALA A 115 -14.73 0.83 -7.18
N PHE A 116 -14.18 2.02 -7.29
CA PHE A 116 -13.76 2.67 -8.52
C PHE A 116 -12.25 2.80 -8.49
N ASN A 117 -11.57 2.29 -9.51
CA ASN A 117 -10.15 2.45 -9.70
C ASN A 117 -9.86 3.24 -10.97
N TRP A 118 -9.05 4.26 -10.84
CA TRP A 118 -8.50 5.01 -11.96
C TRP A 118 -6.98 4.98 -11.91
N LYS A 119 -6.39 4.46 -12.97
CA LYS A 119 -4.94 4.43 -13.16
C LYS A 119 -4.58 5.43 -14.24
N TYR A 120 -3.64 6.31 -13.96
CA TYR A 120 -3.10 7.27 -14.92
C TYR A 120 -1.59 7.06 -15.06
N VAL A 121 -1.10 7.16 -16.29
CA VAL A 121 0.32 7.05 -16.63
C VAL A 121 0.70 8.26 -17.47
N GLY A 122 1.47 9.17 -16.88
CA GLY A 122 1.87 10.42 -17.55
C GLY A 122 2.88 10.22 -18.67
N ARG A 123 3.69 9.16 -18.58
CA ARG A 123 4.72 8.82 -19.57
C ARG A 123 4.19 7.82 -20.59
N GLU A 124 4.23 8.18 -21.86
CA GLU A 124 3.77 7.35 -22.99
C GLU A 124 4.55 6.03 -23.10
N ASP A 125 5.88 6.09 -22.90
CA ASP A 125 6.77 4.92 -22.96
C ASP A 125 6.50 3.88 -21.85
N LEU A 126 5.74 4.26 -20.83
CA LEU A 126 5.33 3.38 -19.72
C LEU A 126 3.88 2.88 -19.85
N ALA A 127 3.06 3.48 -20.70
CA ALA A 127 1.62 3.21 -20.77
C ALA A 127 1.30 1.72 -20.99
N THR A 128 1.92 1.10 -21.97
CA THR A 128 1.70 -0.33 -22.28
C THR A 128 2.14 -1.26 -21.18
N ARG A 129 3.18 -0.90 -20.43
CA ARG A 129 3.66 -1.67 -19.25
C ARG A 129 2.63 -1.74 -18.14
N TYR A 130 1.86 -0.68 -17.95
CA TYR A 130 0.81 -0.60 -16.92
C TYR A 130 -0.57 -1.03 -17.42
N GLY A 131 -0.62 -1.70 -18.58
CA GLY A 131 -1.85 -2.27 -19.14
C GLY A 131 -2.71 -1.29 -19.93
N LEU A 132 -2.21 -0.10 -20.25
CA LEU A 132 -2.89 0.86 -21.11
C LEU A 132 -2.59 0.54 -22.57
N LYS A 133 -3.51 0.88 -23.47
CA LYS A 133 -3.28 0.81 -24.92
C LYS A 133 -2.37 1.97 -25.35
N GLU A 134 -1.67 1.78 -26.46
CA GLU A 134 -0.82 2.80 -27.06
C GLU A 134 -1.62 4.10 -27.30
N GLY A 135 -1.07 5.24 -26.88
CA GLY A 135 -1.74 6.54 -26.93
C GLY A 135 -2.78 6.81 -25.82
N GLN A 136 -2.99 5.87 -24.89
CA GLN A 136 -3.85 6.08 -23.73
C GLN A 136 -3.04 6.39 -22.48
N HIS A 137 -3.50 7.40 -21.73
CA HIS A 137 -2.92 7.79 -20.44
C HIS A 137 -3.72 7.35 -19.24
N GLY A 138 -4.94 6.88 -19.42
CA GLY A 138 -5.82 6.50 -18.31
C GLY A 138 -6.58 5.21 -18.56
N MET A 139 -6.80 4.46 -17.48
CA MET A 139 -7.64 3.27 -17.45
C MET A 139 -8.53 3.32 -16.21
N THR A 140 -9.79 2.97 -16.40
CA THR A 140 -10.81 2.97 -15.34
C THR A 140 -11.38 1.57 -15.18
N ASP A 141 -11.47 1.14 -13.93
CA ASP A 141 -12.10 -0.13 -13.55
C ASP A 141 -13.13 0.09 -12.43
N TYR A 142 -14.14 -0.77 -12.41
CA TYR A 142 -15.13 -0.87 -11.36
C TYR A 142 -15.15 -2.27 -10.78
N GLY A 143 -15.33 -2.37 -9.48
CA GLY A 143 -15.32 -3.66 -8.82
C GLY A 143 -15.71 -3.60 -7.35
N SER A 144 -15.22 -4.57 -6.60
CA SER A 144 -15.33 -4.63 -5.14
C SER A 144 -13.95 -4.72 -4.52
N GLU A 145 -13.80 -4.15 -3.33
CA GLU A 145 -12.56 -4.26 -2.57
C GLU A 145 -12.79 -4.64 -1.13
N CYS A 146 -11.77 -5.22 -0.53
CA CYS A 146 -11.68 -5.41 0.90
C CYS A 146 -10.28 -5.03 1.41
N THR A 147 -10.22 -4.45 2.60
CA THR A 147 -8.96 -4.17 3.28
C THR A 147 -9.06 -4.63 4.72
N PHE A 148 -8.05 -5.36 5.18
CA PHE A 148 -7.91 -5.79 6.57
C PHE A 148 -6.60 -5.23 7.12
N ASP A 149 -6.70 -4.34 8.09
CA ASP A 149 -5.54 -3.80 8.80
C ASP A 149 -5.52 -4.38 10.22
N LEU A 150 -4.36 -4.88 10.64
CA LEU A 150 -4.16 -5.39 11.99
C LEU A 150 -2.83 -4.88 12.55
N THR A 151 -2.85 -4.47 13.80
CA THR A 151 -1.67 -4.15 14.58
C THR A 151 -1.74 -4.93 15.88
N TRP A 152 -0.76 -5.79 16.10
CA TRP A 152 -0.68 -6.64 17.27
C TRP A 152 0.65 -6.45 18.00
N GLN A 153 0.56 -6.01 19.26
CA GLN A 153 1.69 -6.04 20.20
C GLN A 153 1.76 -7.45 20.79
N VAL A 154 2.47 -8.35 20.11
CA VAL A 154 2.58 -9.77 20.47
C VAL A 154 3.28 -9.94 21.80
N MET A 155 4.39 -9.20 21.99
CA MET A 155 5.18 -9.10 23.22
C MET A 155 5.61 -7.64 23.41
N GLU A 156 6.17 -7.28 24.55
CA GLU A 156 6.64 -5.92 24.83
C GLU A 156 7.63 -5.42 23.76
N ASN A 157 8.46 -6.33 23.26
CA ASN A 157 9.50 -6.06 22.28
C ASN A 157 9.16 -6.53 20.86
N LEU A 158 7.98 -7.13 20.63
CA LEU A 158 7.57 -7.68 19.33
C LEU A 158 6.24 -7.11 18.89
N LYS A 159 6.24 -6.39 17.77
CA LYS A 159 5.05 -5.81 17.16
C LYS A 159 4.87 -6.32 15.74
N TRP A 160 3.69 -6.82 15.44
CA TRP A 160 3.30 -7.21 14.08
C TRP A 160 2.23 -6.25 13.55
N LYS A 161 2.50 -5.70 12.37
CA LYS A 161 1.52 -4.95 11.58
C LYS A 161 1.30 -5.69 10.28
N THR A 162 0.04 -5.90 9.94
CA THR A 162 -0.32 -6.51 8.66
C THR A 162 -1.45 -5.74 8.01
N ARG A 163 -1.40 -5.63 6.67
CA ARG A 163 -2.45 -5.07 5.83
C ARG A 163 -2.65 -6.01 4.66
N LEU A 164 -3.84 -6.57 4.55
CA LEU A 164 -4.29 -7.34 3.41
C LEU A 164 -5.30 -6.50 2.64
N TRP A 165 -4.99 -6.19 1.40
CA TRP A 165 -5.90 -5.53 0.47
C TRP A 165 -6.22 -6.47 -0.67
N GLY A 166 -7.50 -6.53 -1.06
CA GLY A 166 -7.98 -7.30 -2.20
C GLY A 166 -8.94 -6.47 -3.03
N TYR A 167 -8.80 -6.56 -4.34
CA TYR A 167 -9.67 -5.92 -5.31
C TYR A 167 -10.07 -6.89 -6.42
N THR A 168 -11.30 -6.85 -6.86
CA THR A 168 -11.75 -7.65 -7.99
C THR A 168 -12.73 -6.88 -8.87
N THR A 169 -12.55 -7.01 -10.18
CA THR A 169 -13.52 -6.58 -11.20
C THR A 169 -14.45 -7.71 -11.60
N TYR A 170 -14.47 -8.84 -10.88
CA TYR A 170 -15.13 -10.10 -11.20
C TYR A 170 -14.60 -10.81 -12.45
N LYS A 171 -13.64 -10.18 -13.17
CA LYS A 171 -12.91 -10.78 -14.30
C LYS A 171 -11.44 -10.96 -13.98
N ARG A 172 -10.91 -10.15 -13.08
CA ARG A 172 -9.54 -10.22 -12.57
C ARG A 172 -9.54 -9.94 -11.07
N ALA A 173 -8.51 -10.42 -10.40
CA ALA A 173 -8.30 -10.20 -8.98
C ALA A 173 -6.88 -9.68 -8.71
N GLU A 174 -6.77 -8.77 -7.78
CA GLU A 174 -5.51 -8.23 -7.28
C GLU A 174 -5.51 -8.33 -5.76
N ILE A 175 -4.43 -8.87 -5.18
CA ILE A 175 -4.26 -9.04 -3.73
C ILE A 175 -2.88 -8.50 -3.37
N GLU A 176 -2.82 -7.65 -2.38
CA GLU A 176 -1.59 -7.14 -1.78
C GLU A 176 -1.60 -7.44 -0.28
N TRP A 177 -0.52 -8.04 0.21
CA TRP A 177 -0.41 -8.38 1.62
C TRP A 177 0.89 -7.83 2.21
N GLU A 178 0.80 -6.68 2.86
CA GLU A 178 1.93 -6.03 3.53
C GLU A 178 2.05 -6.55 4.97
N ASN A 179 3.22 -7.05 5.35
CA ASN A 179 3.53 -7.47 6.70
C ASN A 179 4.78 -6.76 7.19
N THR A 180 4.73 -6.22 8.38
CA THR A 180 5.89 -5.64 9.07
C THR A 180 5.99 -6.22 10.46
N ILE A 181 7.08 -6.93 10.74
CA ILE A 181 7.40 -7.46 12.05
C ILE A 181 8.54 -6.61 12.62
N THR A 182 8.29 -5.94 13.73
CA THR A 182 9.26 -5.08 14.41
C THR A 182 9.73 -5.75 15.69
N PHE A 183 11.03 -5.98 15.80
CA PHE A 183 11.71 -6.40 17.01
C PHE A 183 12.43 -5.23 17.64
N GLN A 184 12.10 -4.90 18.87
CA GLN A 184 12.78 -3.88 19.67
C GLN A 184 13.78 -4.57 20.59
N PHE A 185 15.07 -4.46 20.31
CA PHE A 185 16.12 -5.06 21.15
C PHE A 185 16.36 -4.25 22.43
N ASN A 186 16.33 -2.92 22.29
CA ASN A 186 16.41 -1.98 23.40
C ASN A 186 15.84 -0.62 22.96
N ARG A 187 15.93 0.40 23.81
CA ARG A 187 15.41 1.76 23.51
C ARG A 187 16.03 2.43 22.28
N TYR A 188 17.16 1.93 21.79
CA TYR A 188 17.91 2.54 20.69
C TYR A 188 17.91 1.69 19.41
N ILE A 189 17.76 0.37 19.52
CA ILE A 189 17.97 -0.56 18.41
C ILE A 189 16.68 -1.32 18.14
N SER A 190 16.24 -1.29 16.89
CA SER A 190 15.13 -2.11 16.39
C SER A 190 15.49 -2.76 15.06
N SER A 191 14.86 -3.88 14.77
CA SER A 191 14.89 -4.52 13.46
C SER A 191 13.48 -4.64 12.91
N ASN A 192 13.32 -4.41 11.62
CA ASN A 192 12.06 -4.63 10.92
C ASN A 192 12.28 -5.66 9.83
N ILE A 193 11.38 -6.64 9.78
CA ILE A 193 11.24 -7.58 8.67
C ILE A 193 9.98 -7.17 7.91
N PHE A 194 10.12 -6.92 6.62
CA PHE A 194 9.02 -6.61 5.73
C PHE A 194 8.84 -7.73 4.72
N LEU A 195 7.58 -8.20 4.60
CA LEU A 195 7.18 -9.25 3.66
C LEU A 195 5.98 -8.72 2.86
N TYR A 196 6.05 -8.80 1.54
CA TYR A 196 5.02 -8.29 0.66
C TYR A 196 4.75 -9.26 -0.49
N PRO A 197 3.93 -10.29 -0.27
CA PRO A 197 3.34 -11.07 -1.37
C PRO A 197 2.26 -10.26 -2.08
N ARG A 198 2.25 -10.34 -3.42
CA ARG A 198 1.26 -9.72 -4.28
C ARG A 198 0.81 -10.71 -5.34
N PHE A 199 -0.48 -10.77 -5.56
CA PHE A 199 -1.11 -11.51 -6.66
C PHE A 199 -1.80 -10.53 -7.60
N ASP A 200 -1.63 -10.68 -8.91
CA ASP A 200 -2.28 -9.85 -9.92
C ASP A 200 -2.44 -10.68 -11.20
N ASP A 201 -3.65 -11.20 -11.44
CA ASP A 201 -3.95 -12.00 -12.65
C ASP A 201 -4.22 -11.14 -13.89
N GLY A 202 -4.33 -9.82 -13.73
CA GLY A 202 -4.41 -8.85 -14.83
C GLY A 202 -3.05 -8.36 -15.33
N ALA A 203 -1.95 -8.73 -14.65
CA ALA A 203 -0.61 -8.30 -15.05
C ALA A 203 -0.12 -9.03 -16.31
N GLN A 204 0.52 -8.30 -17.21
CA GLN A 204 1.22 -8.92 -18.35
C GLN A 204 2.40 -9.75 -17.82
N ARG A 205 2.40 -11.03 -18.13
CA ARG A 205 3.46 -11.98 -17.75
C ARG A 205 3.92 -12.80 -18.94
N LYS A 206 5.10 -13.38 -18.84
CA LYS A 206 5.56 -14.47 -19.74
C LYS A 206 4.93 -15.78 -19.29
N ASP A 207 4.76 -16.73 -20.19
CA ASP A 207 4.04 -18.00 -19.93
C ASP A 207 4.62 -18.83 -18.78
N ASP A 208 5.90 -18.68 -18.49
CA ASP A 208 6.62 -19.35 -17.41
C ASP A 208 6.61 -18.61 -16.06
N GLN A 209 6.00 -17.41 -15.98
CA GLN A 209 6.00 -16.59 -14.77
C GLN A 209 4.71 -16.77 -13.96
N SER A 210 4.85 -16.82 -12.63
CA SER A 210 3.72 -16.82 -11.72
C SER A 210 3.03 -15.45 -11.66
N TYR A 211 1.72 -15.44 -11.39
CA TYR A 211 0.97 -14.23 -11.01
C TYR A 211 1.36 -13.71 -9.62
N TRP A 212 2.00 -14.55 -8.81
CA TRP A 212 2.51 -14.16 -7.51
C TRP A 212 3.86 -13.47 -7.64
N GLN A 213 3.98 -12.33 -6.97
CA GLN A 213 5.21 -11.57 -6.77
C GLN A 213 5.51 -11.52 -5.29
N PHE A 214 6.77 -11.60 -4.93
CA PHE A 214 7.20 -11.56 -3.54
C PHE A 214 8.34 -10.55 -3.38
N LYS A 215 8.19 -9.65 -2.40
CA LYS A 215 9.24 -8.72 -1.98
C LYS A 215 9.47 -8.91 -0.50
N GLU A 216 10.73 -9.05 -0.14
CA GLU A 216 11.17 -9.13 1.26
C GLU A 216 12.36 -8.21 1.48
N PHE A 217 12.45 -7.63 2.64
CA PHE A 217 13.65 -6.99 3.12
C PHE A 217 13.69 -6.95 4.64
N MET A 218 14.90 -6.89 5.17
CA MET A 218 15.17 -6.70 6.59
C MET A 218 15.98 -5.41 6.78
N SER A 219 15.63 -4.64 7.80
CA SER A 219 16.37 -3.44 8.18
C SER A 219 16.67 -3.42 9.67
N ILE A 220 17.82 -2.85 10.03
CA ILE A 220 18.18 -2.55 11.41
C ILE A 220 18.23 -1.04 11.53
N GLY A 221 17.48 -0.49 12.47
CA GLY A 221 17.40 0.94 12.73
C GLY A 221 17.97 1.29 14.10
N PHE A 222 18.63 2.45 14.16
CA PHE A 222 19.04 3.09 15.39
C PHE A 222 18.20 4.35 15.60
N ALA A 223 17.57 4.46 16.77
CA ALA A 223 16.82 5.66 17.16
C ALA A 223 17.43 6.21 18.45
N TYR A 224 17.79 7.47 18.43
CA TYR A 224 18.26 8.20 19.60
C TYR A 224 17.39 9.44 19.77
N SER A 225 16.76 9.57 20.93
CA SER A 225 16.02 10.77 21.31
C SER A 225 16.73 11.44 22.51
N PHE A 226 16.99 12.71 22.41
CA PHE A 226 17.60 13.56 23.43
C PHE A 226 16.60 14.62 23.90
#